data_1d902b2e8d683574104722ab2eea6c98
#
_entry.id   1d902b2e8d683574104722ab2eea6c98
#
_cell.length_a   1.000
_cell.length_b   1.000
_cell.length_c   1.000
_cell.angle_alpha   90.00
_cell.angle_beta   90.00
_cell.angle_gamma   90.00
#
_symmetry.space_group_name_H-M   'P 1'
#
loop_
_entity.id
_entity.type
_entity.pdbx_description
1 polymer ?
#
loop_
_entity_poly.entity_id
_entity_poly.type
_entity_poly.pdbx_seq_one_letter_code
_entity_poly.pdbx_strand_id
1 'polypeptide(L)'
;MKKSKLLSFLAAGVAVTTLAACSGGSTNSSNSSSDTPQSEEKADKSQELVIYSNSVSNGRGDWLTAKAKEAGFNIKMVDIPGAQLADRVIAEKNNAVADMVFGIGAVDSNKIRDQKLLVQYKPKWLDKIDQSLSDKDNYYNPVIVQPLVLIGAPDVKEMPKDWTELGSKYKGKYSISGLSGGTGRAILASILVRYLDDKGELGVSEKGWEAAKEYLKNAYTLQKGESSIVKMLDKEDPIQYGMMWGSGALVGQKEQNVVFKVMTPEIGVPFVTEQTMVLSTSKKQALAKEFIDWFGQTEIQVEYSKNFGSIPANKDALTELPEDTKKFVDQVKPQNIDWEAVGKHLDEWVEKAELEYVQ
;
A
#
# COMPACT_ATOMS: atom_id res chain seq x y z
N MET A 1 3.50 -21.11 58.55
CA MET A 1 2.56 -21.28 59.66
C MET A 1 1.25 -20.59 59.33
N LYS A 2 0.13 -21.31 59.56
CA LYS A 2 -1.31 -20.96 59.56
C LYS A 2 -1.90 -20.71 58.16
N LYS A 3 -2.55 -21.65 57.49
CA LYS A 3 -3.78 -22.50 57.72
C LYS A 3 -5.06 -21.70 57.89
N SER A 4 -5.94 -21.95 56.92
CA SER A 4 -7.37 -22.34 56.96
C SER A 4 -8.38 -21.16 56.86
N LYS A 5 -9.54 -21.25 56.21
CA LYS A 5 -10.50 -22.37 56.03
C LYS A 5 -11.50 -22.06 54.92
N LEU A 6 -11.93 -23.12 54.27
CA LEU A 6 -13.19 -23.33 53.56
C LEU A 6 -14.41 -22.78 54.29
N LEU A 7 -15.45 -22.38 53.57
CA LEU A 7 -16.83 -22.76 53.84
C LEU A 7 -17.70 -22.72 52.58
N SER A 8 -18.26 -23.86 52.26
CA SER A 8 -19.29 -24.10 51.25
C SER A 8 -20.67 -23.76 51.84
N PHE A 9 -21.62 -23.33 51.04
CA PHE A 9 -23.05 -23.55 51.25
C PHE A 9 -23.79 -23.81 49.95
N LEU A 10 -24.44 -24.99 49.92
CA LEU A 10 -25.46 -25.47 48.98
C LEU A 10 -26.84 -25.01 49.44
N ALA A 11 -27.76 -24.79 48.50
CA ALA A 11 -29.18 -25.13 48.52
C ALA A 11 -29.82 -24.61 47.23
N ALA A 12 -30.31 -25.36 46.29
CA ALA A 12 -31.39 -26.33 46.18
C ALA A 12 -32.80 -25.72 46.15
N GLY A 13 -33.54 -26.02 45.11
CA GLY A 13 -35.01 -25.99 45.04
C GLY A 13 -35.55 -25.24 43.82
N VAL A 14 -36.22 -25.79 42.96
CA VAL A 14 -37.30 -26.74 42.66
C VAL A 14 -38.04 -26.20 41.41
N ALA A 15 -38.32 -27.11 40.51
CA ALA A 15 -39.03 -27.00 39.25
C ALA A 15 -40.55 -26.76 39.40
N VAL A 16 -41.17 -26.19 38.38
CA VAL A 16 -42.54 -26.55 37.96
C VAL A 16 -42.67 -26.49 36.44
N THR A 17 -43.08 -27.63 35.92
CA THR A 17 -43.48 -27.92 34.56
C THR A 17 -44.92 -27.50 34.29
N THR A 18 -45.25 -27.04 33.09
CA THR A 18 -46.57 -27.33 32.48
C THR A 18 -46.43 -27.56 30.99
N LEU A 19 -46.76 -28.78 30.60
CA LEU A 19 -47.04 -29.17 29.21
C LEU A 19 -48.43 -28.69 28.79
N ALA A 20 -48.57 -28.29 27.56
CA ALA A 20 -49.80 -28.48 26.81
C ALA A 20 -49.47 -28.75 25.34
N ALA A 21 -49.81 -29.93 24.87
CA ALA A 21 -49.75 -30.40 23.51
C ALA A 21 -51.07 -30.10 22.77
N CYS A 22 -50.98 -29.96 21.44
CA CYS A 22 -51.84 -30.57 20.41
C CYS A 22 -51.62 -29.84 19.10
N SER A 23 -51.15 -30.51 18.15
CA SER A 23 -51.64 -31.35 17.07
C SER A 23 -51.67 -30.63 15.69
N GLY A 24 -50.91 -31.16 14.78
CA GLY A 24 -51.31 -31.58 13.45
C GLY A 24 -51.33 -30.56 12.30
N GLY A 25 -50.49 -30.81 11.29
CA GLY A 25 -50.66 -30.24 9.98
C GLY A 25 -49.34 -30.17 9.17
N SER A 26 -49.06 -31.24 8.42
CA SER A 26 -48.03 -31.22 7.34
C SER A 26 -48.39 -30.20 6.26
N THR A 27 -47.43 -29.40 5.83
CA THR A 27 -47.18 -29.16 4.38
C THR A 27 -45.92 -28.32 4.19
N ASN A 28 -45.08 -28.80 3.30
CA ASN A 28 -44.09 -28.14 2.41
C ASN A 28 -43.07 -27.15 2.97
N SER A 29 -41.85 -27.66 2.94
CA SER A 29 -40.59 -26.90 2.89
C SER A 29 -40.57 -25.88 1.73
N SER A 30 -40.47 -24.64 2.05
CA SER A 30 -39.79 -23.66 1.24
C SER A 30 -38.75 -22.97 2.11
N ASN A 31 -37.51 -23.30 1.88
CA ASN A 31 -36.35 -22.60 2.42
C ASN A 31 -36.38 -21.13 1.95
N SER A 32 -36.96 -20.26 2.70
CA SER A 32 -36.73 -18.84 2.61
C SER A 32 -35.59 -18.51 3.56
N SER A 33 -34.38 -18.37 3.01
CA SER A 33 -33.31 -17.64 3.66
C SER A 33 -33.84 -16.25 4.03
N SER A 34 -34.07 -16.05 5.31
CA SER A 34 -34.37 -14.74 5.87
C SER A 34 -33.09 -13.89 5.79
N ASP A 35 -32.93 -13.15 4.71
CA ASP A 35 -32.11 -11.97 4.68
C ASP A 35 -32.75 -10.94 5.62
N THR A 36 -32.37 -10.99 6.87
CA THR A 36 -32.59 -9.87 7.79
C THR A 36 -31.69 -8.75 7.31
N PRO A 37 -32.20 -7.57 6.93
CA PRO A 37 -31.36 -6.44 6.62
C PRO A 37 -30.53 -6.13 7.88
N GLN A 38 -29.21 -6.37 7.80
CA GLN A 38 -28.29 -5.91 8.82
C GLN A 38 -28.42 -4.38 8.84
N SER A 39 -28.96 -3.83 9.93
CA SER A 39 -29.05 -2.37 10.09
C SER A 39 -27.66 -1.80 9.91
N GLU A 40 -27.44 -0.99 8.89
CA GLU A 40 -26.18 -0.28 8.70
C GLU A 40 -25.88 0.49 9.99
N GLU A 41 -24.85 0.08 10.68
CA GLU A 41 -24.39 0.75 11.88
C GLU A 41 -23.97 2.17 11.46
N LYS A 42 -24.59 3.18 12.05
CA LYS A 42 -24.32 4.58 11.72
C LYS A 42 -22.94 4.96 12.21
N ALA A 43 -22.13 5.55 11.36
CA ALA A 43 -20.79 6.04 11.71
C ALA A 43 -20.89 7.15 12.79
N ASP A 44 -20.14 6.98 13.86
CA ASP A 44 -20.00 7.96 14.93
C ASP A 44 -18.67 8.70 14.80
N LYS A 45 -18.70 9.87 14.15
CA LYS A 45 -17.50 10.71 13.91
C LYS A 45 -16.89 11.31 15.18
N SER A 46 -17.55 11.23 16.33
CA SER A 46 -16.97 11.67 17.61
C SER A 46 -15.89 10.72 18.13
N GLN A 47 -15.90 9.46 17.66
CA GLN A 47 -14.89 8.48 18.02
C GLN A 47 -13.58 8.72 17.26
N GLU A 48 -12.45 8.47 17.95
CA GLU A 48 -11.14 8.50 17.32
C GLU A 48 -10.96 7.27 16.42
N LEU A 49 -10.69 7.48 15.13
CA LEU A 49 -10.35 6.45 14.15
C LEU A 49 -8.83 6.29 14.10
N VAL A 50 -8.30 5.14 14.50
CA VAL A 50 -6.86 4.85 14.47
C VAL A 50 -6.49 4.25 13.11
N ILE A 51 -5.61 4.92 12.39
CA ILE A 51 -5.17 4.57 11.03
C ILE A 51 -3.68 4.22 11.05
N TYR A 52 -3.34 2.96 10.72
CA TYR A 52 -1.95 2.60 10.45
C TYR A 52 -1.59 2.95 9.02
N SER A 53 -0.47 3.63 8.82
CA SER A 53 -0.08 4.12 7.50
C SER A 53 1.43 4.19 7.32
N ASN A 54 1.90 3.96 6.10
CA ASN A 54 3.25 4.25 5.64
C ASN A 54 3.32 5.51 4.76
N SER A 55 2.19 6.24 4.62
CA SER A 55 2.05 7.40 3.72
C SER A 55 1.84 8.71 4.49
N VAL A 56 2.53 8.90 5.61
CA VAL A 56 2.40 10.09 6.47
C VAL A 56 3.52 11.11 6.29
N SER A 57 4.62 10.73 5.63
CA SER A 57 5.79 11.59 5.44
C SER A 57 5.50 12.84 4.59
N ASN A 58 6.41 13.82 4.65
CA ASN A 58 6.36 15.06 3.86
C ASN A 58 5.05 15.86 4.08
N GLY A 59 4.54 15.90 5.32
CA GLY A 59 3.34 16.65 5.68
C GLY A 59 2.02 15.98 5.29
N ARG A 60 2.03 14.79 4.66
CA ARG A 60 0.81 14.07 4.24
C ARG A 60 -0.07 13.71 5.42
N GLY A 61 0.51 13.17 6.50
CA GLY A 61 -0.22 12.79 7.70
C GLY A 61 -0.87 13.99 8.39
N ASP A 62 -0.16 15.10 8.50
CA ASP A 62 -0.65 16.33 9.11
C ASP A 62 -1.79 16.94 8.29
N TRP A 63 -1.61 17.01 6.96
CA TRP A 63 -2.64 17.47 6.05
C TRP A 63 -3.90 16.61 6.14
N LEU A 64 -3.74 15.29 6.09
CA LEU A 64 -4.87 14.37 6.14
C LEU A 64 -5.63 14.48 7.46
N THR A 65 -4.91 14.64 8.58
CA THR A 65 -5.49 14.84 9.91
C THR A 65 -6.28 16.15 9.98
N ALA A 66 -5.70 17.25 9.47
CA ALA A 66 -6.37 18.56 9.46
C ALA A 66 -7.60 18.53 8.56
N LYS A 67 -7.48 17.96 7.36
CA LYS A 67 -8.56 17.89 6.37
C LYS A 67 -9.71 16.97 6.81
N ALA A 68 -9.39 15.84 7.43
CA ALA A 68 -10.37 14.95 8.04
C ALA A 68 -11.15 15.64 9.16
N LYS A 69 -10.47 16.45 9.98
CA LYS A 69 -11.11 17.24 11.04
C LYS A 69 -12.10 18.27 10.48
N GLU A 70 -11.78 18.94 9.38
CA GLU A 70 -12.70 19.83 8.68
C GLU A 70 -13.98 19.09 8.22
N ALA A 71 -13.84 17.81 7.82
CA ALA A 71 -14.96 16.94 7.43
C ALA A 71 -15.66 16.25 8.64
N GLY A 72 -15.27 16.62 9.86
CA GLY A 72 -15.86 16.15 11.11
C GLY A 72 -15.32 14.81 11.62
N PHE A 73 -14.26 14.25 11.01
CA PHE A 73 -13.61 13.05 11.53
C PHE A 73 -12.58 13.40 12.60
N ASN A 74 -12.46 12.53 13.59
CA ASN A 74 -11.37 12.52 14.56
C ASN A 74 -10.44 11.35 14.23
N ILE A 75 -9.30 11.60 13.58
CA ILE A 75 -8.38 10.54 13.18
C ILE A 75 -7.04 10.64 13.92
N LYS A 76 -6.42 9.47 14.12
CA LYS A 76 -5.05 9.33 14.60
C LYS A 76 -4.24 8.51 13.62
N MET A 77 -3.31 9.17 12.92
CA MET A 77 -2.36 8.50 12.05
C MET A 77 -1.19 7.93 12.85
N VAL A 78 -0.84 6.68 12.60
CA VAL A 78 0.35 6.02 13.17
C VAL A 78 1.28 5.63 12.03
N ASP A 79 2.46 6.25 12.00
CA ASP A 79 3.48 5.99 10.98
C ASP A 79 4.18 4.65 11.25
N ILE A 80 4.09 3.75 10.28
CA ILE A 80 4.73 2.43 10.33
C ILE A 80 5.26 2.09 8.93
N PRO A 81 6.56 1.76 8.79
CA PRO A 81 7.11 1.34 7.50
C PRO A 81 6.33 0.18 6.88
N GLY A 82 6.10 0.22 5.56
CA GLY A 82 5.14 -0.65 4.87
C GLY A 82 5.27 -2.14 5.17
N ALA A 83 6.47 -2.72 5.06
CA ALA A 83 6.69 -4.15 5.35
C ALA A 83 6.37 -4.52 6.81
N GLN A 84 6.68 -3.62 7.76
CA GLN A 84 6.41 -3.84 9.19
C GLN A 84 4.94 -3.61 9.54
N LEU A 85 4.20 -2.85 8.72
CA LEU A 85 2.81 -2.53 8.99
C LEU A 85 1.91 -3.77 8.89
N ALA A 86 2.06 -4.56 7.84
CA ALA A 86 1.30 -5.80 7.68
C ALA A 86 1.59 -6.78 8.83
N ASP A 87 2.86 -6.97 9.17
CA ASP A 87 3.27 -7.86 10.26
C ASP A 87 2.71 -7.39 11.60
N ARG A 88 2.69 -6.09 11.85
CA ARG A 88 2.12 -5.52 13.07
C ARG A 88 0.61 -5.75 13.17
N VAL A 89 -0.13 -5.51 12.10
CA VAL A 89 -1.58 -5.79 12.05
C VAL A 89 -1.86 -7.27 12.37
N ILE A 90 -1.06 -8.18 11.79
CA ILE A 90 -1.19 -9.62 12.01
C ILE A 90 -0.85 -10.00 13.46
N ALA A 91 0.20 -9.43 14.02
CA ALA A 91 0.61 -9.69 15.41
C ALA A 91 -0.44 -9.17 16.42
N GLU A 92 -1.07 -8.05 16.14
CA GLU A 92 -2.08 -7.42 17.00
C GLU A 92 -3.49 -8.02 16.86
N LYS A 93 -3.73 -9.04 16.01
CA LYS A 93 -5.07 -9.58 15.70
C LYS A 93 -5.96 -9.89 16.89
N ASN A 94 -5.39 -10.28 18.02
CA ASN A 94 -6.13 -10.60 19.25
C ASN A 94 -6.29 -9.40 20.20
N ASN A 95 -5.59 -8.29 19.94
CA ASN A 95 -5.65 -7.06 20.74
C ASN A 95 -5.42 -5.87 19.81
N ALA A 96 -6.28 -5.71 18.82
CA ALA A 96 -6.14 -4.75 17.76
C ALA A 96 -6.18 -3.31 18.27
N VAL A 97 -5.28 -2.48 17.78
CA VAL A 97 -5.17 -1.06 18.05
C VAL A 97 -5.71 -0.24 16.88
N ALA A 98 -5.40 -0.65 15.64
CA ALA A 98 -5.85 0.04 14.45
C ALA A 98 -7.29 -0.33 14.07
N ASP A 99 -7.98 0.61 13.45
CA ASP A 99 -9.32 0.44 12.87
C ASP A 99 -9.26 0.19 11.37
N MET A 100 -8.27 0.79 10.71
CA MET A 100 -8.04 0.65 9.27
C MET A 100 -6.56 0.83 8.92
N VAL A 101 -6.23 0.48 7.69
CA VAL A 101 -4.90 0.70 7.11
C VAL A 101 -5.02 1.60 5.87
N PHE A 102 -4.03 2.47 5.68
CA PHE A 102 -3.92 3.40 4.56
C PHE A 102 -2.50 3.44 4.03
N GLY A 103 -2.32 3.21 2.72
CA GLY A 103 -1.07 3.51 2.01
C GLY A 103 -0.23 2.30 1.59
N ILE A 104 -0.37 1.12 2.23
CA ILE A 104 0.42 -0.06 1.82
C ILE A 104 -0.01 -0.59 0.45
N GLY A 105 0.92 -1.24 -0.24
CA GLY A 105 0.68 -1.84 -1.56
C GLY A 105 -0.10 -3.16 -1.51
N ALA A 106 -0.50 -3.66 -2.69
CA ALA A 106 -1.29 -4.88 -2.82
C ALA A 106 -0.61 -6.11 -2.20
N VAL A 107 0.71 -6.25 -2.29
CA VAL A 107 1.47 -7.37 -1.70
C VAL A 107 1.25 -7.49 -0.20
N ASP A 108 1.41 -6.38 0.52
CA ASP A 108 1.23 -6.36 1.98
C ASP A 108 -0.25 -6.42 2.37
N SER A 109 -1.14 -5.86 1.54
CA SER A 109 -2.59 -5.97 1.70
C SER A 109 -3.05 -7.42 1.61
N ASN A 110 -2.51 -8.20 0.67
CA ASN A 110 -2.78 -9.63 0.53
C ASN A 110 -2.36 -10.42 1.77
N LYS A 111 -1.21 -10.12 2.38
CA LYS A 111 -0.78 -10.76 3.64
C LYS A 111 -1.84 -10.61 4.74
N ILE A 112 -2.41 -9.41 4.89
CA ILE A 112 -3.45 -9.14 5.90
C ILE A 112 -4.76 -9.83 5.52
N ARG A 113 -5.17 -9.77 4.23
CA ARG A 113 -6.37 -10.44 3.71
C ARG A 113 -6.35 -11.95 3.98
N ASP A 114 -5.24 -12.60 3.68
CA ASP A 114 -5.09 -14.05 3.80
C ASP A 114 -5.14 -14.54 5.25
N GLN A 115 -4.87 -13.65 6.22
CA GLN A 115 -5.15 -13.87 7.65
C GLN A 115 -6.61 -13.61 8.04
N LYS A 116 -7.50 -13.27 7.09
CA LYS A 116 -8.92 -12.95 7.31
C LYS A 116 -9.14 -11.74 8.24
N LEU A 117 -8.22 -10.78 8.18
CA LEU A 117 -8.27 -9.59 9.03
C LEU A 117 -8.87 -8.36 8.33
N LEU A 118 -9.41 -8.52 7.11
CA LEU A 118 -10.04 -7.45 6.34
C LEU A 118 -11.55 -7.65 6.22
N VAL A 119 -12.25 -6.53 6.07
CA VAL A 119 -13.68 -6.48 5.76
C VAL A 119 -13.86 -6.17 4.28
N GLN A 120 -14.73 -6.89 3.60
CA GLN A 120 -15.14 -6.53 2.25
C GLN A 120 -15.91 -5.21 2.27
N TYR A 121 -15.49 -4.28 1.44
CA TYR A 121 -16.16 -3.00 1.31
C TYR A 121 -16.04 -2.43 -0.10
N LYS A 122 -17.17 -2.07 -0.69
CA LYS A 122 -17.26 -1.38 -1.98
C LYS A 122 -17.44 0.13 -1.73
N PRO A 123 -16.37 0.94 -1.88
CA PRO A 123 -16.50 2.39 -1.72
C PRO A 123 -17.48 2.98 -2.74
N LYS A 124 -18.11 4.10 -2.41
CA LYS A 124 -19.06 4.81 -3.28
C LYS A 124 -18.44 5.31 -4.59
N TRP A 125 -17.14 5.41 -4.66
CA TRP A 125 -16.35 5.85 -5.81
C TRP A 125 -15.69 4.70 -6.58
N LEU A 126 -16.05 3.44 -6.29
CA LEU A 126 -15.40 2.26 -6.89
C LEU A 126 -15.54 2.22 -8.43
N ASP A 127 -16.62 2.75 -8.99
CA ASP A 127 -16.86 2.86 -10.44
C ASP A 127 -15.96 3.91 -11.13
N LYS A 128 -15.35 4.78 -10.35
CA LYS A 128 -14.47 5.87 -10.82
C LYS A 128 -12.99 5.45 -10.89
N ILE A 129 -12.65 4.24 -10.53
CA ILE A 129 -11.28 3.75 -10.59
C ILE A 129 -11.11 2.66 -11.67
N ASP A 130 -9.85 2.33 -11.96
CA ASP A 130 -9.55 1.13 -12.70
C ASP A 130 -9.66 -0.08 -11.75
N GLN A 131 -10.68 -0.91 -11.95
CA GLN A 131 -10.97 -2.03 -11.06
C GLN A 131 -9.90 -3.13 -11.12
N SER A 132 -9.06 -3.15 -12.15
CA SER A 132 -7.90 -4.05 -12.18
C SER A 132 -6.86 -3.73 -11.10
N LEU A 133 -6.93 -2.53 -10.51
CA LEU A 133 -6.07 -2.09 -9.41
C LEU A 133 -6.63 -2.46 -8.02
N SER A 134 -7.89 -2.89 -7.94
CA SER A 134 -8.57 -3.31 -6.71
C SER A 134 -8.40 -4.81 -6.46
N ASP A 135 -8.54 -5.21 -5.22
CA ASP A 135 -8.81 -6.61 -4.90
C ASP A 135 -10.16 -7.03 -5.51
N LYS A 136 -10.21 -8.20 -6.17
CA LYS A 136 -11.41 -8.71 -6.88
C LYS A 136 -12.63 -8.87 -5.96
N ASP A 137 -12.38 -9.12 -4.67
CA ASP A 137 -13.40 -9.29 -3.65
C ASP A 137 -13.61 -8.03 -2.80
N ASN A 138 -12.93 -6.91 -3.15
CA ASN A 138 -12.99 -5.62 -2.48
C ASN A 138 -12.62 -5.63 -1.00
N TYR A 139 -11.63 -6.43 -0.61
CA TYR A 139 -11.05 -6.35 0.73
C TYR A 139 -10.18 -5.10 0.90
N TYR A 140 -9.59 -4.60 -0.19
CA TYR A 140 -8.86 -3.34 -0.23
C TYR A 140 -9.08 -2.64 -1.57
N ASN A 141 -8.94 -1.31 -1.57
CA ASN A 141 -9.20 -0.49 -2.75
C ASN A 141 -8.11 0.57 -2.90
N PRO A 142 -7.63 0.81 -4.13
CA PRO A 142 -6.60 1.81 -4.39
C PRO A 142 -7.15 3.23 -4.24
N VAL A 143 -6.37 4.10 -3.65
CA VAL A 143 -6.68 5.53 -3.52
C VAL A 143 -5.64 6.40 -4.24
N ILE A 144 -4.42 5.91 -4.37
CA ILE A 144 -3.31 6.61 -5.02
C ILE A 144 -2.56 5.61 -5.90
N VAL A 145 -2.09 6.07 -7.05
CA VAL A 145 -1.23 5.32 -7.97
C VAL A 145 0.14 5.99 -8.02
N GLN A 146 1.20 5.22 -7.79
CA GLN A 146 2.55 5.74 -7.74
C GLN A 146 3.44 5.02 -8.76
N PRO A 147 3.89 5.70 -9.83
CA PRO A 147 4.95 5.18 -10.67
C PRO A 147 6.29 5.27 -9.93
N LEU A 148 7.09 4.22 -10.00
CA LEU A 148 8.50 4.26 -9.64
C LEU A 148 9.33 4.58 -10.86
N VAL A 149 10.05 5.69 -10.82
CA VAL A 149 10.80 6.21 -11.95
C VAL A 149 12.28 6.35 -11.62
N LEU A 150 13.10 6.30 -12.64
CA LEU A 150 14.45 6.83 -12.62
C LEU A 150 14.42 8.24 -13.20
N ILE A 151 14.87 9.21 -12.40
CA ILE A 151 15.11 10.57 -12.90
C ILE A 151 16.59 10.80 -13.13
N GLY A 152 16.91 11.70 -14.03
CA GLY A 152 18.28 12.18 -14.31
C GLY A 152 18.39 13.68 -14.08
N ALA A 153 19.58 14.12 -13.69
CA ALA A 153 19.88 15.54 -13.58
C ALA A 153 19.54 16.29 -14.89
N PRO A 154 19.20 17.59 -14.85
CA PRO A 154 18.78 18.33 -16.04
C PRO A 154 19.80 18.33 -17.18
N ASP A 155 21.09 18.29 -16.87
CA ASP A 155 22.21 18.37 -17.78
C ASP A 155 22.75 17.01 -18.27
N VAL A 156 22.20 15.86 -17.81
CA VAL A 156 22.63 14.57 -18.35
C VAL A 156 22.41 14.50 -19.86
N LYS A 157 23.38 13.97 -20.57
CA LYS A 157 23.31 13.90 -22.05
C LYS A 157 22.33 12.83 -22.52
N GLU A 158 22.26 11.72 -21.82
CA GLU A 158 21.50 10.53 -22.18
C GLU A 158 20.81 9.92 -20.96
N MET A 159 19.60 9.43 -21.13
CA MET A 159 18.90 8.64 -20.13
C MET A 159 19.11 7.13 -20.38
N PRO A 160 19.23 6.30 -19.34
CA PRO A 160 19.13 4.86 -19.50
C PRO A 160 17.80 4.49 -20.15
N LYS A 161 17.82 3.48 -21.01
CA LYS A 161 16.60 2.98 -21.67
C LYS A 161 15.81 2.04 -20.80
N ASP A 162 16.49 1.44 -19.81
CA ASP A 162 15.92 0.40 -18.99
C ASP A 162 16.69 0.22 -17.67
N TRP A 163 16.04 -0.33 -16.64
CA TRP A 163 16.66 -0.65 -15.35
C TRP A 163 17.90 -1.54 -15.49
N THR A 164 17.86 -2.51 -16.44
CA THR A 164 18.95 -3.47 -16.65
C THR A 164 20.19 -2.85 -17.33
N GLU A 165 20.09 -1.67 -17.89
CA GLU A 165 21.26 -0.94 -18.42
C GLU A 165 22.07 -0.25 -17.31
N LEU A 166 21.45 0.03 -16.16
CA LEU A 166 22.08 0.79 -15.07
C LEU A 166 23.34 0.09 -14.55
N GLY A 167 23.24 -1.19 -14.27
CA GLY A 167 24.35 -1.98 -13.73
C GLY A 167 25.53 -2.14 -14.70
N SER A 168 25.33 -1.98 -16.02
CA SER A 168 26.36 -2.14 -17.02
C SER A 168 26.94 -0.80 -17.53
N LYS A 169 26.07 0.05 -18.10
CA LYS A 169 26.50 1.30 -18.78
C LYS A 169 26.67 2.49 -17.83
N TYR A 170 25.98 2.47 -16.67
CA TYR A 170 25.88 3.63 -15.76
C TYR A 170 26.43 3.32 -14.36
N LYS A 171 27.37 2.37 -14.26
CA LYS A 171 28.01 1.94 -13.00
C LYS A 171 28.49 3.14 -12.18
N GLY A 172 28.09 3.19 -10.90
CA GLY A 172 28.47 4.24 -9.96
C GLY A 172 27.89 5.62 -10.25
N LYS A 173 26.93 5.72 -11.21
CA LYS A 173 26.31 7.01 -11.56
C LYS A 173 24.84 7.11 -11.11
N TYR A 174 24.31 6.12 -10.49
CA TYR A 174 22.91 6.10 -10.03
C TYR A 174 22.78 5.70 -8.56
N SER A 175 21.81 6.30 -7.91
CA SER A 175 21.45 5.99 -6.54
C SER A 175 20.15 5.20 -6.45
N ILE A 176 20.09 4.29 -5.50
CA ILE A 176 18.93 3.44 -5.22
C ILE A 176 18.56 3.50 -3.74
N SER A 177 17.31 3.18 -3.43
CA SER A 177 16.90 2.84 -2.06
C SER A 177 17.27 1.39 -1.76
N GLY A 178 17.63 1.10 -0.52
CA GLY A 178 17.88 -0.28 -0.06
C GLY A 178 16.63 -1.17 -0.13
N LEU A 179 16.82 -2.46 -0.02
CA LEU A 179 15.75 -3.47 -0.14
C LEU A 179 14.86 -3.59 1.10
N SER A 180 15.22 -2.95 2.20
CA SER A 180 14.38 -2.88 3.42
C SER A 180 13.09 -2.07 3.22
N GLY A 181 13.04 -1.20 2.19
CA GLY A 181 11.89 -0.37 1.86
C GLY A 181 11.12 -0.83 0.62
N GLY A 182 9.84 -0.48 0.52
CA GLY A 182 8.97 -0.86 -0.59
C GLY A 182 9.49 -0.43 -1.96
N THR A 183 10.22 0.70 -2.05
CA THR A 183 10.78 1.23 -3.28
C THR A 183 11.81 0.28 -3.91
N GLY A 184 12.84 -0.12 -3.14
CA GLY A 184 13.87 -1.04 -3.63
C GLY A 184 13.30 -2.42 -3.98
N ARG A 185 12.38 -2.92 -3.16
CA ARG A 185 11.67 -4.20 -3.38
C ARG A 185 10.86 -4.19 -4.69
N ALA A 186 10.14 -3.11 -4.98
CA ALA A 186 9.35 -3.01 -6.19
C ALA A 186 10.20 -2.94 -7.47
N ILE A 187 11.36 -2.29 -7.43
CA ILE A 187 12.28 -2.30 -8.57
C ILE A 187 12.94 -3.67 -8.76
N LEU A 188 13.36 -4.32 -7.67
CA LEU A 188 13.87 -5.69 -7.75
C LEU A 188 12.84 -6.62 -8.41
N ALA A 189 11.58 -6.57 -7.95
CA ALA A 189 10.47 -7.31 -8.56
C ALA A 189 10.30 -6.97 -10.05
N SER A 190 10.33 -5.67 -10.41
CA SER A 190 10.23 -5.20 -11.80
C SER A 190 11.32 -5.78 -12.71
N ILE A 191 12.51 -6.01 -12.18
CA ILE A 191 13.60 -6.66 -12.92
C ILE A 191 13.33 -8.16 -13.03
N LEU A 192 13.07 -8.84 -11.90
CA LEU A 192 12.99 -10.30 -11.85
C LEU A 192 11.79 -10.89 -12.59
N VAL A 193 10.62 -10.23 -12.57
CA VAL A 193 9.42 -10.73 -13.29
C VAL A 193 9.60 -10.84 -14.80
N ARG A 194 10.63 -10.24 -15.35
CA ARG A 194 10.98 -10.35 -16.79
C ARG A 194 11.69 -11.64 -17.14
N TYR A 195 12.14 -12.38 -16.12
CA TYR A 195 13.01 -13.53 -16.23
C TYR A 195 12.47 -14.73 -15.44
N LEU A 196 11.14 -14.80 -15.29
CA LEU A 196 10.50 -15.94 -14.62
C LEU A 196 10.82 -17.24 -15.37
N ASP A 197 11.17 -18.27 -14.62
CA ASP A 197 11.50 -19.59 -15.10
C ASP A 197 11.18 -20.61 -14.00
N ASP A 198 10.20 -21.47 -14.22
CA ASP A 198 9.77 -22.48 -13.23
C ASP A 198 10.89 -23.44 -12.81
N LYS A 199 11.96 -23.54 -13.61
CA LYS A 199 13.13 -24.36 -13.33
C LYS A 199 14.27 -23.57 -12.70
N GLY A 200 14.15 -22.24 -12.67
CA GLY A 200 15.14 -21.35 -12.09
C GLY A 200 15.06 -21.30 -10.58
N GLU A 201 16.11 -20.81 -9.96
CA GLU A 201 16.17 -20.62 -8.51
C GLU A 201 15.11 -19.59 -8.08
N LEU A 202 14.27 -19.94 -7.11
CA LEU A 202 13.14 -19.14 -6.66
C LEU A 202 12.21 -18.69 -7.81
N GLY A 203 12.08 -19.53 -8.86
CA GLY A 203 11.22 -19.23 -10.02
C GLY A 203 11.81 -18.20 -10.99
N VAL A 204 13.10 -17.90 -10.93
CA VAL A 204 13.78 -16.90 -11.78
C VAL A 204 15.00 -17.53 -12.43
N SER A 205 15.20 -17.27 -13.72
CA SER A 205 16.37 -17.75 -14.48
C SER A 205 17.68 -17.10 -13.97
N GLU A 206 18.82 -17.79 -14.21
CA GLU A 206 20.16 -17.26 -13.91
C GLU A 206 20.39 -15.86 -14.48
N LYS A 207 19.90 -15.61 -15.70
CA LYS A 207 19.97 -14.32 -16.34
C LYS A 207 19.24 -13.21 -15.58
N GLY A 208 18.11 -13.54 -14.95
CA GLY A 208 17.36 -12.60 -14.10
C GLY A 208 18.13 -12.24 -12.83
N TRP A 209 18.72 -13.24 -12.20
CA TRP A 209 19.54 -13.02 -11.01
C TRP A 209 20.81 -12.22 -11.33
N GLU A 210 21.46 -12.46 -12.46
CA GLU A 210 22.63 -11.68 -12.86
C GLU A 210 22.24 -10.21 -13.17
N ALA A 211 21.08 -9.96 -13.79
CA ALA A 211 20.57 -8.61 -14.01
C ALA A 211 20.28 -7.88 -12.68
N ALA A 212 19.68 -8.54 -11.72
CA ALA A 212 19.43 -8.00 -10.38
C ALA A 212 20.75 -7.71 -9.63
N LYS A 213 21.69 -8.63 -9.69
CA LYS A 213 23.02 -8.48 -9.10
C LYS A 213 23.78 -7.30 -9.67
N GLU A 214 23.82 -7.16 -11.01
CA GLU A 214 24.48 -6.02 -11.64
C GLU A 214 23.84 -4.68 -11.25
N TYR A 215 22.49 -4.64 -11.18
CA TYR A 215 21.76 -3.47 -10.73
C TYR A 215 22.12 -3.08 -9.30
N LEU A 216 22.14 -4.03 -8.37
CA LEU A 216 22.38 -3.75 -6.95
C LEU A 216 23.85 -3.42 -6.65
N LYS A 217 24.81 -4.21 -7.17
CA LYS A 217 26.24 -4.05 -6.87
C LYS A 217 26.87 -2.79 -7.45
N ASN A 218 26.31 -2.24 -8.51
CA ASN A 218 26.88 -1.09 -9.20
C ASN A 218 26.17 0.23 -8.87
N ALA A 219 25.23 0.22 -7.95
CA ALA A 219 24.50 1.36 -7.45
C ALA A 219 25.15 1.99 -6.22
N TYR A 220 24.88 3.26 -6.01
CA TYR A 220 25.05 3.89 -4.71
C TYR A 220 23.76 3.69 -3.90
N THR A 221 23.81 2.96 -2.81
CA THR A 221 22.67 2.80 -1.91
C THR A 221 22.59 3.98 -0.96
N LEU A 222 21.49 4.74 -1.04
CA LEU A 222 21.23 5.89 -0.19
C LEU A 222 21.23 5.51 1.29
N GLN A 223 21.96 6.28 2.09
CA GLN A 223 21.96 6.16 3.53
C GLN A 223 20.79 6.97 4.14
N LYS A 224 20.48 6.71 5.41
CA LYS A 224 19.43 7.43 6.12
C LYS A 224 19.69 8.95 6.11
N GLY A 225 18.73 9.69 5.59
CA GLY A 225 18.80 11.16 5.49
C GLY A 225 19.43 11.69 4.20
N GLU A 226 19.94 10.82 3.32
CA GLU A 226 20.41 11.24 2.00
C GLU A 226 19.25 11.38 0.99
N SER A 227 19.48 12.23 0.00
CA SER A 227 18.52 12.49 -1.08
C SER A 227 19.18 12.28 -2.44
N SER A 228 18.55 11.46 -3.29
CA SER A 228 18.94 11.33 -4.70
C SER A 228 18.99 12.68 -5.41
N ILE A 229 18.02 13.55 -5.15
CA ILE A 229 17.93 14.86 -5.80
C ILE A 229 19.12 15.72 -5.43
N VAL A 230 19.48 15.78 -4.15
CA VAL A 230 20.63 16.57 -3.68
C VAL A 230 21.92 16.07 -4.34
N LYS A 231 22.14 14.74 -4.35
CA LYS A 231 23.32 14.14 -5.00
C LYS A 231 23.37 14.43 -6.49
N MET A 232 22.26 14.27 -7.22
CA MET A 232 22.22 14.53 -8.66
C MET A 232 22.44 15.98 -9.05
N LEU A 233 22.12 16.93 -8.19
CA LEU A 233 22.29 18.36 -8.44
C LEU A 233 23.66 18.88 -7.98
N ASP A 234 24.37 18.12 -7.16
CA ASP A 234 25.75 18.38 -6.79
C ASP A 234 26.69 17.95 -7.93
N LYS A 235 27.38 18.89 -8.54
CA LYS A 235 28.28 18.64 -9.68
C LYS A 235 29.57 17.91 -9.29
N GLU A 236 29.91 17.89 -8.03
CA GLU A 236 31.06 17.15 -7.51
C GLU A 236 30.69 15.69 -7.16
N ASP A 237 29.39 15.37 -6.99
CA ASP A 237 28.92 14.00 -6.76
C ASP A 237 28.86 13.22 -8.10
N PRO A 238 29.35 11.97 -8.15
CA PRO A 238 29.28 11.15 -9.36
C PRO A 238 27.85 10.74 -9.76
N ILE A 239 26.87 10.87 -8.83
CA ILE A 239 25.49 10.45 -9.06
C ILE A 239 24.77 11.41 -10.00
N GLN A 240 24.32 10.89 -11.12
CA GLN A 240 23.61 11.61 -12.17
C GLN A 240 22.13 11.18 -12.27
N TYR A 241 21.80 10.03 -11.72
CA TYR A 241 20.48 9.42 -11.80
C TYR A 241 20.02 8.98 -10.42
N GLY A 242 18.72 9.10 -10.15
CA GLY A 242 18.13 8.68 -8.89
C GLY A 242 16.78 8.00 -9.09
N MET A 243 16.57 6.93 -8.35
CA MET A 243 15.31 6.23 -8.33
C MET A 243 14.39 6.83 -7.27
N MET A 244 13.12 7.08 -7.61
CA MET A 244 12.14 7.58 -6.66
C MET A 244 10.69 7.39 -7.12
N TRP A 245 9.77 7.68 -6.22
CA TRP A 245 8.35 7.80 -6.54
C TRP A 245 8.10 9.02 -7.43
N GLY A 246 7.15 8.90 -8.37
CA GLY A 246 6.76 9.99 -9.25
C GLY A 246 6.34 11.25 -8.50
N SER A 247 5.62 11.10 -7.38
CA SER A 247 5.28 12.22 -6.49
C SER A 247 6.51 12.95 -5.94
N GLY A 248 7.54 12.19 -5.54
CA GLY A 248 8.81 12.76 -5.08
C GLY A 248 9.56 13.51 -6.18
N ALA A 249 9.52 13.01 -7.42
CA ALA A 249 10.10 13.69 -8.57
C ALA A 249 9.40 15.03 -8.85
N LEU A 250 8.07 15.06 -8.83
CA LEU A 250 7.28 16.27 -9.05
C LEU A 250 7.49 17.32 -7.96
N VAL A 251 7.47 16.91 -6.70
CA VAL A 251 7.76 17.80 -5.56
C VAL A 251 9.19 18.35 -5.68
N GLY A 252 10.17 17.47 -5.92
CA GLY A 252 11.57 17.86 -6.05
C GLY A 252 11.82 18.82 -7.21
N GLN A 253 11.17 18.64 -8.37
CA GLN A 253 11.24 19.61 -9.48
C GLN A 253 10.80 21.01 -9.05
N LYS A 254 9.68 21.08 -8.31
CA LYS A 254 9.11 22.33 -7.81
C LYS A 254 10.03 22.98 -6.77
N GLU A 255 10.51 22.21 -5.79
CA GLU A 255 11.37 22.71 -4.71
C GLU A 255 12.73 23.21 -5.21
N GLN A 256 13.32 22.50 -6.18
CA GLN A 256 14.63 22.83 -6.74
C GLN A 256 14.55 23.76 -7.95
N ASN A 257 13.34 24.08 -8.43
CA ASN A 257 13.09 24.87 -9.63
C ASN A 257 13.84 24.31 -10.86
N VAL A 258 13.76 23.00 -11.06
CA VAL A 258 14.39 22.28 -12.17
C VAL A 258 13.39 21.34 -12.86
N VAL A 259 13.73 20.90 -14.07
CA VAL A 259 13.00 19.83 -14.75
C VAL A 259 13.94 18.64 -14.90
N PHE A 260 13.60 17.53 -14.24
CA PHE A 260 14.36 16.30 -14.39
C PHE A 260 14.04 15.59 -15.69
N LYS A 261 15.03 14.90 -16.25
CA LYS A 261 14.77 13.91 -17.29
C LYS A 261 14.24 12.64 -16.66
N VAL A 262 13.30 11.98 -17.32
CA VAL A 262 12.66 10.75 -16.82
C VAL A 262 12.98 9.59 -17.75
N MET A 263 13.38 8.46 -17.20
CA MET A 263 13.54 7.23 -17.96
C MET A 263 12.17 6.67 -18.36
N THR A 264 11.99 6.38 -19.62
CA THR A 264 10.73 5.86 -20.19
C THR A 264 10.98 4.50 -20.87
N PRO A 265 11.12 3.42 -20.11
CA PRO A 265 11.39 2.09 -20.67
C PRO A 265 10.25 1.65 -21.59
N GLU A 266 10.59 0.94 -22.67
CA GLU A 266 9.59 0.39 -23.59
C GLU A 266 8.63 -0.57 -22.86
N ILE A 267 9.12 -1.33 -21.90
CA ILE A 267 8.30 -2.23 -21.07
C ILE A 267 7.44 -1.50 -20.04
N GLY A 268 7.72 -0.21 -19.77
CA GLY A 268 7.10 0.56 -18.72
C GLY A 268 7.88 0.53 -17.39
N VAL A 269 7.34 1.23 -16.39
CA VAL A 269 7.88 1.30 -15.02
C VAL A 269 6.92 0.64 -14.03
N PRO A 270 7.40 0.17 -12.87
CA PRO A 270 6.48 -0.37 -11.86
C PRO A 270 5.51 0.71 -11.37
N PHE A 271 4.22 0.41 -11.43
CA PHE A 271 3.19 1.19 -10.77
C PHE A 271 2.76 0.46 -9.52
N VAL A 272 2.85 1.14 -8.39
CA VAL A 272 2.40 0.64 -7.10
C VAL A 272 1.22 1.47 -6.66
N THR A 273 0.18 0.81 -6.19
CA THR A 273 -1.02 1.46 -5.66
C THR A 273 -0.94 1.56 -4.15
N GLU A 274 -1.30 2.71 -3.60
CA GLU A 274 -1.55 2.85 -2.17
C GLU A 274 -2.99 2.44 -1.91
N GLN A 275 -3.17 1.42 -1.06
CA GLN A 275 -4.46 0.82 -0.78
C GLN A 275 -5.05 1.35 0.53
N THR A 276 -6.37 1.28 0.63
CA THR A 276 -7.10 1.51 1.87
C THR A 276 -7.99 0.32 2.18
N MET A 277 -8.10 -0.03 3.45
CA MET A 277 -8.83 -1.21 3.91
C MET A 277 -9.33 -1.07 5.35
N VAL A 278 -10.44 -1.73 5.66
CA VAL A 278 -11.04 -1.78 6.98
C VAL A 278 -10.64 -3.07 7.68
N LEU A 279 -10.18 -2.97 8.93
CA LEU A 279 -9.82 -4.15 9.72
C LEU A 279 -11.07 -4.83 10.31
N SER A 280 -11.15 -6.16 10.18
CA SER A 280 -12.27 -6.96 10.72
C SER A 280 -12.32 -6.94 12.25
N THR A 281 -11.20 -6.64 12.89
CA THR A 281 -11.06 -6.51 14.34
C THR A 281 -11.56 -5.17 14.89
N SER A 282 -11.78 -4.18 14.03
CA SER A 282 -12.29 -2.85 14.43
C SER A 282 -13.75 -2.92 14.85
N LYS A 283 -14.09 -2.21 15.93
CA LYS A 283 -15.45 -1.93 16.37
C LYS A 283 -16.04 -0.67 15.72
N LYS A 284 -15.25 0.04 14.89
CA LYS A 284 -15.59 1.31 14.22
C LYS A 284 -15.62 1.14 12.70
N GLN A 285 -16.04 -0.03 12.22
CA GLN A 285 -16.03 -0.34 10.79
C GLN A 285 -16.89 0.64 9.97
N ALA A 286 -18.03 1.07 10.48
CA ALA A 286 -18.88 2.05 9.81
C ALA A 286 -18.15 3.40 9.64
N LEU A 287 -17.43 3.85 10.67
CA LEU A 287 -16.63 5.09 10.61
C LEU A 287 -15.47 4.97 9.64
N ALA A 288 -14.76 3.83 9.63
CA ALA A 288 -13.68 3.56 8.69
C ALA A 288 -14.16 3.55 7.23
N LYS A 289 -15.31 2.94 6.94
CA LYS A 289 -15.95 2.95 5.61
C LYS A 289 -16.32 4.36 5.17
N GLU A 290 -16.90 5.18 6.06
CA GLU A 290 -17.25 6.57 5.75
C GLU A 290 -16.00 7.42 5.49
N PHE A 291 -14.90 7.19 6.23
CA PHE A 291 -13.61 7.83 5.96
C PHE A 291 -13.05 7.47 4.59
N ILE A 292 -13.12 6.18 4.19
CA ILE A 292 -12.71 5.72 2.86
C ILE A 292 -13.54 6.40 1.78
N ASP A 293 -14.86 6.47 1.95
CA ASP A 293 -15.75 7.14 1.01
C ASP A 293 -15.41 8.63 0.86
N TRP A 294 -15.11 9.29 1.98
CA TRP A 294 -14.74 10.70 1.98
C TRP A 294 -13.40 10.94 1.28
N PHE A 295 -12.35 10.15 1.60
CA PHE A 295 -11.02 10.36 1.01
C PHE A 295 -11.00 10.12 -0.50
N GLY A 296 -11.81 9.20 -1.00
CA GLY A 296 -11.88 8.91 -2.44
C GLY A 296 -12.75 9.86 -3.25
N GLN A 297 -13.36 10.89 -2.65
CA GLN A 297 -14.10 11.94 -3.37
C GLN A 297 -13.16 12.70 -4.31
N THR A 298 -13.68 13.10 -5.46
CA THR A 298 -12.91 13.78 -6.50
C THR A 298 -12.18 15.02 -5.96
N GLU A 299 -12.88 15.86 -5.21
CA GLU A 299 -12.34 17.11 -4.66
C GLU A 299 -11.17 16.87 -3.69
N ILE A 300 -11.29 15.85 -2.83
CA ILE A 300 -10.26 15.50 -1.85
C ILE A 300 -9.03 14.92 -2.55
N GLN A 301 -9.24 14.06 -3.53
CA GLN A 301 -8.18 13.46 -4.34
C GLN A 301 -7.42 14.51 -5.16
N VAL A 302 -8.12 15.49 -5.73
CA VAL A 302 -7.52 16.62 -6.46
C VAL A 302 -6.69 17.49 -5.53
N GLU A 303 -7.22 17.83 -4.36
CA GLU A 303 -6.50 18.65 -3.38
C GLU A 303 -5.25 17.93 -2.85
N TYR A 304 -5.37 16.65 -2.56
CA TYR A 304 -4.23 15.83 -2.15
C TYR A 304 -3.15 15.77 -3.24
N SER A 305 -3.55 15.57 -4.50
CA SER A 305 -2.63 15.59 -5.63
C SER A 305 -1.89 16.92 -5.78
N LYS A 306 -2.60 18.05 -5.68
CA LYS A 306 -2.01 19.38 -5.77
C LYS A 306 -0.96 19.65 -4.69
N ASN A 307 -1.17 19.12 -3.50
CA ASN A 307 -0.24 19.32 -2.37
C ASN A 307 0.97 18.38 -2.44
N PHE A 308 0.79 17.15 -2.92
CA PHE A 308 1.80 16.10 -2.75
C PHE A 308 2.27 15.45 -4.07
N GLY A 309 1.83 15.97 -5.22
CA GLY A 309 2.21 15.42 -6.53
C GLY A 309 1.75 13.98 -6.76
N SER A 310 0.84 13.46 -5.92
CA SER A 310 0.33 12.08 -6.05
C SER A 310 -0.63 11.96 -7.23
N ILE A 311 -0.71 10.74 -7.79
CA ILE A 311 -1.65 10.44 -8.86
C ILE A 311 -2.87 9.78 -8.21
N PRO A 312 -4.07 10.40 -8.27
CA PRO A 312 -5.27 9.81 -7.71
C PRO A 312 -5.69 8.55 -8.48
N ALA A 313 -6.21 7.56 -7.77
CA ALA A 313 -6.83 6.41 -8.41
C ALA A 313 -8.19 6.76 -9.04
N ASN A 314 -8.87 7.79 -8.53
CA ASN A 314 -10.14 8.29 -9.04
C ASN A 314 -9.94 8.99 -10.41
N LYS A 315 -10.57 8.42 -11.47
CA LYS A 315 -10.44 8.89 -12.86
C LYS A 315 -10.96 10.31 -13.06
N ASP A 316 -12.01 10.70 -12.34
CA ASP A 316 -12.54 12.07 -12.43
C ASP A 316 -11.50 13.06 -11.92
N ALA A 317 -10.81 12.72 -10.83
CA ALA A 317 -9.75 13.55 -10.29
C ALA A 317 -8.52 13.67 -11.22
N LEU A 318 -8.23 12.64 -12.03
CA LEU A 318 -7.14 12.69 -13.02
C LEU A 318 -7.34 13.82 -14.03
N THR A 319 -8.59 14.14 -14.39
CA THR A 319 -8.90 15.21 -15.35
C THR A 319 -8.59 16.61 -14.82
N GLU A 320 -8.52 16.75 -13.50
CA GLU A 320 -8.31 18.02 -12.79
C GLU A 320 -6.89 18.21 -12.25
N LEU A 321 -5.96 17.29 -12.60
CA LEU A 321 -4.57 17.37 -12.17
C LEU A 321 -3.89 18.65 -12.67
N PRO A 322 -2.92 19.17 -11.91
CA PRO A 322 -2.01 20.21 -12.42
C PRO A 322 -1.34 19.78 -13.73
N GLU A 323 -1.08 20.74 -14.60
CA GLU A 323 -0.53 20.46 -15.95
C GLU A 323 0.84 19.79 -15.94
N ASP A 324 1.69 20.13 -14.99
CA ASP A 324 2.99 19.48 -14.76
C ASP A 324 2.82 18.00 -14.35
N THR A 325 1.85 17.71 -13.49
CA THR A 325 1.51 16.34 -13.10
C THR A 325 0.96 15.53 -14.28
N LYS A 326 0.07 16.12 -15.09
CA LYS A 326 -0.45 15.47 -16.32
C LYS A 326 0.69 15.12 -17.27
N LYS A 327 1.56 16.08 -17.57
CA LYS A 327 2.72 15.86 -18.45
C LYS A 327 3.63 14.77 -17.94
N PHE A 328 3.83 14.71 -16.61
CA PHE A 328 4.64 13.66 -16.01
C PHE A 328 3.98 12.29 -16.16
N VAL A 329 2.69 12.19 -15.87
CA VAL A 329 1.92 10.94 -16.00
C VAL A 329 1.91 10.43 -17.44
N ASP A 330 1.75 11.32 -18.42
CA ASP A 330 1.71 10.97 -19.84
C ASP A 330 3.04 10.45 -20.39
N GLN A 331 4.16 10.74 -19.70
CA GLN A 331 5.48 10.23 -20.10
C GLN A 331 5.74 8.79 -19.69
N VAL A 332 5.06 8.30 -18.64
CA VAL A 332 5.33 7.00 -18.07
C VAL A 332 4.17 6.05 -18.31
N LYS A 333 4.48 4.81 -18.60
CA LYS A 333 3.47 3.77 -18.73
C LYS A 333 3.71 2.64 -17.72
N PRO A 334 2.65 1.96 -17.24
CA PRO A 334 2.81 0.86 -16.31
C PRO A 334 3.47 -0.35 -16.99
N GLN A 335 4.43 -0.95 -16.30
CA GLN A 335 4.89 -2.30 -16.60
C GLN A 335 3.82 -3.29 -16.14
N ASN A 336 3.53 -4.28 -16.97
CA ASN A 336 2.60 -5.35 -16.59
C ASN A 336 3.26 -6.26 -15.55
N ILE A 337 2.90 -6.09 -14.28
CA ILE A 337 3.39 -6.86 -13.14
C ILE A 337 2.19 -7.45 -12.41
N ASP A 338 2.17 -8.78 -12.31
CA ASP A 338 1.24 -9.49 -11.44
C ASP A 338 1.74 -9.41 -9.98
N TRP A 339 1.28 -8.39 -9.25
CA TRP A 339 1.67 -8.16 -7.86
C TRP A 339 1.18 -9.26 -6.91
N GLU A 340 0.13 -10.02 -7.26
CA GLU A 340 -0.31 -11.18 -6.47
C GLU A 340 0.68 -12.33 -6.61
N ALA A 341 1.12 -12.61 -7.83
CA ALA A 341 2.16 -13.62 -8.07
C ALA A 341 3.50 -13.20 -7.46
N VAL A 342 3.90 -11.93 -7.62
CA VAL A 342 5.13 -11.38 -6.99
C VAL A 342 5.10 -11.55 -5.49
N GLY A 343 3.97 -11.30 -4.84
CA GLY A 343 3.84 -11.40 -3.38
C GLY A 343 4.19 -12.78 -2.80
N LYS A 344 4.09 -13.84 -3.60
CA LYS A 344 4.42 -15.21 -3.18
C LYS A 344 5.92 -15.46 -3.06
N HIS A 345 6.74 -14.68 -3.74
CA HIS A 345 8.19 -14.89 -3.84
C HIS A 345 9.01 -13.69 -3.37
N LEU A 346 8.40 -12.53 -3.20
CA LEU A 346 9.13 -11.27 -3.01
C LEU A 346 10.05 -11.29 -1.77
N ASP A 347 9.61 -11.88 -0.69
CA ASP A 347 10.42 -11.95 0.54
C ASP A 347 11.66 -12.83 0.34
N GLU A 348 11.52 -13.98 -0.34
CA GLU A 348 12.64 -14.87 -0.68
C GLU A 348 13.59 -14.21 -1.68
N TRP A 349 13.07 -13.50 -2.67
CA TRP A 349 13.88 -12.74 -3.64
C TRP A 349 14.70 -11.65 -2.97
N VAL A 350 14.09 -10.93 -2.03
CA VAL A 350 14.76 -9.87 -1.26
C VAL A 350 15.83 -10.46 -0.38
N GLU A 351 15.52 -11.52 0.37
CA GLU A 351 16.50 -12.20 1.24
C GLU A 351 17.74 -12.66 0.46
N LYS A 352 17.53 -13.35 -0.67
CA LYS A 352 18.64 -13.76 -1.55
C LYS A 352 19.45 -12.55 -2.04
N ALA A 353 18.78 -11.51 -2.50
CA ALA A 353 19.46 -10.34 -3.03
C ALA A 353 20.26 -9.59 -1.96
N GLU A 354 19.73 -9.48 -0.73
CA GLU A 354 20.44 -8.88 0.40
C GLU A 354 21.66 -9.69 0.82
N LEU A 355 21.54 -11.01 0.90
CA LEU A 355 22.62 -11.89 1.32
C LEU A 355 23.76 -11.99 0.29
N GLU A 356 23.45 -11.97 -1.00
CA GLU A 356 24.42 -12.25 -2.04
C GLU A 356 24.92 -11.03 -2.80
N TYR A 357 24.11 -9.95 -2.91
CA TYR A 357 24.36 -8.84 -3.83
C TYR A 357 24.50 -7.49 -3.16
N VAL A 358 23.96 -7.30 -1.95
CA VAL A 358 24.12 -6.06 -1.18
C VAL A 358 25.30 -6.22 -0.24
N GLN A 359 26.34 -5.37 -0.40
CA GLN A 359 27.54 -5.35 0.47
C GLN A 359 27.45 -4.21 1.48
#